data_122b2fdf382c4f03c72472b4ba95584a
#
_entry.id   122b2fdf382c4f03c72472b4ba95584a
#
_cell.length_a   1.000
_cell.length_b   1.000
_cell.length_c   1.000
_cell.angle_alpha   90.00
_cell.angle_beta   90.00
_cell.angle_gamma   90.00
#
_symmetry.space_group_name_H-M   'P 1'
#
loop_
_entity.id
_entity.type
_entity.pdbx_description
1 polymer ?
#
loop_
_entity_poly.entity_id
_entity_poly.type
_entity_poly.pdbx_seq_one_letter_code
_entity_poly.pdbx_strand_id
1 'polypeptide(L)'
;MKYIYRPIRMRHLGGDRFEIFNTTAFSAGSRYRLECKWSDGSEITLVPEAGPLSRVETMLDTKLHREAAEAAGKDLSLTVVTIDTKDGAGREVAKEQIILEERIAAAPEDTGCVKLSKALAAGGQAESAVDMHNGAGQAEDAALETGRFDINGGRPVIQLNDGCLEAADPYTILFRAPTDNDFNFTLHNCMEDFLEQKEEVLAIEREEDRITVTTRILGRKQSFICIDCYEGSAQGIVVTSRLHCEKGHGDLPRFGKAFRLDKSYGEVVYLGRNGESYADMKEQTQIEEVSCKVLDMTEPNIRPQESGNRCDCRWASVSNGRQTVTFTALDRPFELGIKPYSDRELLTMKHREDETVTGTYVTISAFQMGIGTGICGPKTAKEYCYPMERDHVLKFLIQIH
;
A
#
# COMPACT_ATOMS: atom_id res chain seq x y z
N MET A 1 -11.36 -4.15 18.53
CA MET A 1 -12.65 -4.19 19.25
C MET A 1 -13.21 -2.84 19.61
N LYS A 2 -12.41 -1.88 20.15
CA LYS A 2 -12.88 -0.54 20.53
C LYS A 2 -13.62 0.21 19.42
N TYR A 3 -13.16 0.11 18.16
CA TYR A 3 -13.79 0.79 17.03
C TYR A 3 -15.20 0.25 16.71
N ILE A 4 -15.38 -1.06 16.69
CA ILE A 4 -16.66 -1.71 16.33
C ILE A 4 -17.75 -1.40 17.36
N TYR A 5 -17.41 -1.44 18.65
CA TYR A 5 -18.37 -1.24 19.77
C TYR A 5 -18.34 0.17 20.35
N ARG A 6 -17.87 1.17 19.55
CA ARG A 6 -17.82 2.55 20.04
C ARG A 6 -19.21 3.07 20.37
N PRO A 7 -19.39 3.65 21.57
CA PRO A 7 -20.70 4.12 22.04
C PRO A 7 -21.16 5.39 21.33
N ILE A 8 -20.22 6.20 20.86
CA ILE A 8 -20.46 7.40 20.08
C ILE A 8 -19.76 7.23 18.72
N ARG A 9 -20.48 7.57 17.66
CA ARG A 9 -19.92 7.61 16.29
C ARG A 9 -20.02 9.02 15.76
N MET A 10 -18.99 9.49 15.10
CA MET A 10 -19.00 10.78 14.43
C MET A 10 -18.82 10.59 12.94
N ARG A 11 -19.53 11.37 12.12
CA ARG A 11 -19.48 11.32 10.66
C ARG A 11 -19.49 12.73 10.09
N HIS A 12 -18.61 13.01 9.12
CA HIS A 12 -18.62 14.24 8.36
C HIS A 12 -19.78 14.21 7.33
N LEU A 13 -20.56 15.28 7.28
CA LEU A 13 -21.69 15.43 6.37
C LEU A 13 -21.38 16.38 5.19
N GLY A 14 -20.20 16.95 5.16
CA GLY A 14 -19.75 17.96 4.19
C GLY A 14 -19.71 19.38 4.77
N GLY A 15 -18.73 20.17 4.29
CA GLY A 15 -18.45 21.50 4.85
C GLY A 15 -18.09 21.41 6.33
N ASP A 16 -18.75 22.22 7.14
CA ASP A 16 -18.53 22.29 8.60
C ASP A 16 -19.47 21.39 9.40
N ARG A 17 -20.33 20.59 8.73
CA ARG A 17 -21.35 19.79 9.38
C ARG A 17 -20.86 18.39 9.75
N PHE A 18 -21.10 18.00 10.98
CA PHE A 18 -20.84 16.66 11.49
C PHE A 18 -22.08 16.08 12.19
N GLU A 19 -22.30 14.80 12.02
CA GLU A 19 -23.33 14.04 12.75
C GLU A 19 -22.67 13.28 13.89
N ILE A 20 -23.24 13.38 15.07
CA ILE A 20 -22.86 12.57 16.23
C ILE A 20 -24.03 11.61 16.52
N PHE A 21 -23.75 10.31 16.49
CA PHE A 21 -24.71 9.25 16.76
C PHE A 21 -24.36 8.54 18.08
N ASN A 22 -25.22 8.65 19.06
CA ASN A 22 -25.15 7.85 20.27
C ASN A 22 -25.75 6.46 20.01
N THR A 23 -24.89 5.44 19.94
CA THR A 23 -25.29 4.06 19.65
C THR A 23 -25.75 3.28 20.87
N THR A 24 -25.67 3.88 22.06
CA THR A 24 -26.09 3.22 23.31
C THR A 24 -27.60 3.26 23.52
N ALA A 25 -28.16 2.17 24.04
CA ALA A 25 -29.61 2.07 24.28
C ALA A 25 -30.05 2.72 25.59
N PHE A 26 -29.14 2.94 26.55
CA PHE A 26 -29.48 3.31 27.92
C PHE A 26 -28.68 4.48 28.50
N SER A 27 -27.70 5.00 27.78
CA SER A 27 -26.84 6.08 28.26
C SER A 27 -27.02 7.33 27.41
N ALA A 28 -27.14 8.49 28.06
CA ALA A 28 -27.09 9.77 27.34
C ALA A 28 -25.69 10.01 26.77
N GLY A 29 -25.60 10.73 25.67
CA GLY A 29 -24.33 11.10 25.03
C GLY A 29 -23.45 11.94 25.94
N SER A 30 -24.06 12.76 26.81
CA SER A 30 -23.35 13.58 27.82
C SER A 30 -22.54 12.79 28.83
N ARG A 31 -22.72 11.47 28.91
CA ARG A 31 -21.80 10.57 29.62
C ARG A 31 -20.42 10.53 29.01
N TYR A 32 -20.29 10.88 27.74
CA TYR A 32 -19.06 10.77 26.99
C TYR A 32 -18.49 12.15 26.67
N ARG A 33 -17.17 12.24 26.63
CA ARG A 33 -16.44 13.38 26.13
C ARG A 33 -15.71 12.96 24.87
N LEU A 34 -15.76 13.76 23.82
CA LEU A 34 -15.01 13.55 22.60
C LEU A 34 -13.82 14.50 22.58
N GLU A 35 -12.62 13.95 22.63
CA GLU A 35 -11.39 14.70 22.44
C GLU A 35 -11.04 14.60 20.96
N CYS A 36 -11.19 15.70 20.25
CA CYS A 36 -11.04 15.80 18.81
C CYS A 36 -9.74 16.51 18.48
N LYS A 37 -8.88 15.89 17.68
CA LYS A 37 -7.60 16.43 17.23
C LYS A 37 -7.55 16.51 15.72
N TRP A 38 -7.33 17.71 15.20
CA TRP A 38 -7.14 17.96 13.79
C TRP A 38 -5.73 17.58 13.32
N SER A 39 -5.58 17.35 12.01
CA SER A 39 -4.28 17.02 11.39
C SER A 39 -3.23 18.13 11.51
N ASP A 40 -3.62 19.37 11.77
CA ASP A 40 -2.73 20.50 12.09
C ASP A 40 -2.25 20.52 13.56
N GLY A 41 -2.74 19.59 14.38
CA GLY A 41 -2.41 19.45 15.79
C GLY A 41 -3.33 20.22 16.74
N SER A 42 -4.26 21.03 16.26
CA SER A 42 -5.23 21.74 17.09
C SER A 42 -6.26 20.76 17.68
N GLU A 43 -6.78 21.09 18.85
CA GLU A 43 -7.64 20.21 19.63
C GLU A 43 -8.93 20.93 20.07
N ILE A 44 -10.03 20.20 20.10
CA ILE A 44 -11.32 20.64 20.63
C ILE A 44 -11.97 19.51 21.42
N THR A 45 -12.67 19.87 22.48
CA THR A 45 -13.45 18.91 23.28
C THR A 45 -14.93 19.15 23.07
N LEU A 46 -15.68 18.08 22.79
CA LEU A 46 -17.12 18.11 22.63
C LEU A 46 -17.78 17.20 23.69
N VAL A 47 -18.94 17.62 24.16
CA VAL A 47 -19.84 16.77 24.96
C VAL A 47 -21.11 16.52 24.14
N PRO A 48 -21.34 15.29 23.66
CA PRO A 48 -22.50 14.99 22.83
C PRO A 48 -23.82 15.16 23.60
N GLU A 49 -24.74 15.94 23.07
CA GLU A 49 -26.08 16.11 23.65
C GLU A 49 -27.10 15.08 23.12
N ALA A 50 -26.63 14.06 22.40
CA ALA A 50 -27.47 13.02 21.81
C ALA A 50 -28.08 12.10 22.90
N GLY A 51 -29.39 11.95 22.92
CA GLY A 51 -30.07 10.92 23.73
C GLY A 51 -29.70 9.49 23.30
N PRO A 52 -30.14 8.46 24.03
CA PRO A 52 -29.96 7.07 23.62
C PRO A 52 -30.51 6.80 22.22
N LEU A 53 -29.74 6.07 21.39
CA LEU A 53 -30.06 5.70 20.01
C LEU A 53 -30.46 6.90 19.13
N SER A 54 -30.00 8.11 19.45
CA SER A 54 -30.32 9.33 18.72
C SER A 54 -29.12 9.97 18.04
N ARG A 55 -29.39 10.88 17.12
CA ARG A 55 -28.41 11.62 16.35
C ARG A 55 -28.58 13.12 16.59
N VAL A 56 -27.47 13.83 16.61
CA VAL A 56 -27.44 15.29 16.64
C VAL A 56 -26.43 15.79 15.62
N GLU A 57 -26.70 16.95 15.04
CA GLU A 57 -25.71 17.62 14.18
C GLU A 57 -24.92 18.64 15.01
N THR A 58 -23.65 18.78 14.69
CA THR A 58 -22.76 19.81 15.25
C THR A 58 -22.00 20.48 14.13
N MET A 59 -21.57 21.72 14.38
CA MET A 59 -20.77 22.50 13.43
C MET A 59 -19.36 22.63 13.98
N LEU A 60 -18.36 22.29 13.16
CA LEU A 60 -16.95 22.53 13.44
C LEU A 60 -16.37 23.35 12.30
N ASP A 61 -15.70 24.45 12.62
CA ASP A 61 -15.02 25.29 11.60
C ASP A 61 -13.88 24.49 10.98
N THR A 62 -14.00 24.12 9.70
CA THR A 62 -13.01 23.34 8.97
C THR A 62 -12.05 24.20 8.16
N LYS A 63 -12.35 25.52 8.00
CA LYS A 63 -11.62 26.39 7.06
C LYS A 63 -10.15 26.58 7.43
N LEU A 64 -9.88 26.95 8.69
CA LEU A 64 -8.50 27.17 9.15
C LEU A 64 -7.67 25.88 9.11
N HIS A 65 -8.30 24.75 9.49
CA HIS A 65 -7.65 23.43 9.45
C HIS A 65 -7.35 22.98 8.03
N ARG A 66 -8.23 23.30 7.06
CA ARG A 66 -8.02 23.04 5.64
C ARG A 66 -6.83 23.81 5.09
N GLU A 67 -6.76 25.13 5.37
CA GLU A 67 -5.66 25.98 4.94
C GLU A 67 -4.31 25.51 5.54
N ALA A 68 -4.31 25.11 6.81
CA ALA A 68 -3.11 24.57 7.48
C ALA A 68 -2.69 23.20 6.93
N ALA A 69 -3.63 22.28 6.69
CA ALA A 69 -3.38 20.97 6.08
C ALA A 69 -2.83 21.13 4.65
N GLU A 70 -3.39 22.08 3.88
CA GLU A 70 -2.94 22.40 2.53
C GLU A 70 -1.50 22.92 2.53
N ALA A 71 -1.19 23.88 3.37
CA ALA A 71 0.16 24.43 3.49
C ALA A 71 1.19 23.39 3.93
N ALA A 72 0.77 22.39 4.71
CA ALA A 72 1.61 21.30 5.17
C ALA A 72 1.67 20.08 4.22
N GLY A 73 0.89 20.06 3.14
CA GLY A 73 0.76 18.92 2.22
C GLY A 73 0.19 17.66 2.90
N LYS A 74 -0.63 17.82 3.93
CA LYS A 74 -1.23 16.73 4.72
C LYS A 74 -2.71 16.57 4.42
N ASP A 75 -3.24 15.36 4.68
CA ASP A 75 -4.69 15.13 4.68
C ASP A 75 -5.37 16.07 5.67
N LEU A 76 -6.55 16.58 5.33
CA LEU A 76 -7.43 17.19 6.31
C LEU A 76 -8.18 16.07 7.04
N SER A 77 -7.82 15.84 8.30
CA SER A 77 -8.45 14.78 9.10
C SER A 77 -8.73 15.23 10.53
N LEU A 78 -9.71 14.54 11.13
CA LEU A 78 -10.11 14.69 12.52
C LEU A 78 -10.00 13.36 13.24
N THR A 79 -9.12 13.24 14.22
CA THR A 79 -9.05 12.09 15.12
C THR A 79 -9.94 12.34 16.32
N VAL A 80 -10.86 11.43 16.61
CA VAL A 80 -11.83 11.53 17.71
C VAL A 80 -11.57 10.41 18.71
N VAL A 81 -11.24 10.78 19.95
CA VAL A 81 -11.10 9.87 21.08
C VAL A 81 -12.33 10.00 21.97
N THR A 82 -13.07 8.91 22.15
CA THR A 82 -14.23 8.89 23.04
C THR A 82 -13.83 8.46 24.44
N ILE A 83 -14.07 9.33 25.42
CA ILE A 83 -13.78 9.13 26.83
C ILE A 83 -15.09 8.86 27.58
N ASP A 84 -15.20 7.73 28.26
CA ASP A 84 -16.30 7.47 29.22
C ASP A 84 -15.97 8.16 30.56
N THR A 85 -16.84 9.08 30.96
CA THR A 85 -16.64 9.89 32.18
C THR A 85 -17.39 9.35 33.39
N LYS A 86 -18.03 8.18 33.32
CA LYS A 86 -18.89 7.61 34.37
C LYS A 86 -18.22 7.56 35.74
N ASP A 87 -16.96 7.23 35.79
CA ASP A 87 -16.21 7.00 37.05
C ASP A 87 -15.38 8.23 37.44
N GLY A 88 -15.61 9.39 36.83
CA GLY A 88 -14.90 10.65 37.14
C GLY A 88 -13.46 10.73 36.63
N ALA A 89 -12.77 9.61 36.48
CA ALA A 89 -11.37 9.57 36.04
C ALA A 89 -11.21 9.68 34.50
N GLY A 90 -12.25 9.38 33.75
CA GLY A 90 -12.23 9.32 32.28
C GLY A 90 -11.44 8.11 31.76
N ARG A 91 -12.09 7.29 30.95
CA ARG A 91 -11.47 6.13 30.31
C ARG A 91 -11.69 6.17 28.80
N GLU A 92 -10.63 6.07 28.03
CA GLU A 92 -10.73 5.87 26.58
C GLU A 92 -11.48 4.59 26.25
N VAL A 93 -12.58 4.72 25.53
CA VAL A 93 -13.43 3.58 25.11
C VAL A 93 -13.46 3.38 23.59
N ALA A 94 -13.13 4.42 22.82
CA ALA A 94 -13.01 4.33 21.38
C ALA A 94 -12.06 5.39 20.83
N LYS A 95 -11.49 5.11 19.67
CA LYS A 95 -10.72 6.05 18.84
C LYS A 95 -11.14 5.84 17.39
N GLU A 96 -11.40 6.90 16.66
CA GLU A 96 -11.69 6.88 15.22
C GLU A 96 -11.00 8.06 14.53
N GLN A 97 -10.76 7.93 13.22
CA GLN A 97 -10.23 9.01 12.39
C GLN A 97 -11.19 9.24 11.22
N ILE A 98 -11.54 10.49 10.99
CA ILE A 98 -12.39 10.94 9.90
C ILE A 98 -11.51 11.70 8.93
N ILE A 99 -11.35 11.19 7.72
CA ILE A 99 -10.65 11.89 6.64
C ILE A 99 -11.68 12.76 5.92
N LEU A 100 -11.50 14.07 5.95
CA LEU A 100 -12.37 15.04 5.29
C LEU A 100 -11.90 15.29 3.85
N GLU A 101 -10.59 15.44 3.68
CA GLU A 101 -9.95 15.62 2.38
C GLU A 101 -8.66 14.82 2.34
N GLU A 102 -8.54 13.99 1.33
CA GLU A 102 -7.37 13.19 1.07
C GLU A 102 -6.40 13.97 0.17
N ARG A 103 -5.11 14.01 0.53
CA ARG A 103 -4.06 14.63 -0.27
C ARG A 103 -3.03 13.60 -0.66
N ILE A 104 -2.70 13.60 -1.92
CA ILE A 104 -1.72 12.71 -2.51
C ILE A 104 -0.63 13.59 -3.12
N ALA A 105 0.61 13.11 -3.08
CA ALA A 105 1.72 13.80 -3.72
C ALA A 105 1.38 14.08 -5.19
N ALA A 106 1.57 15.32 -5.63
CA ALA A 106 1.49 15.64 -7.05
C ALA A 106 2.55 14.81 -7.80
N ALA A 107 2.22 14.41 -9.04
CA ALA A 107 3.24 13.84 -9.92
C ALA A 107 4.41 14.85 -10.02
N PRO A 108 5.68 14.39 -10.03
CA PRO A 108 6.80 15.29 -10.18
C PRO A 108 6.61 16.13 -11.46
N GLU A 109 6.79 17.44 -11.34
CA GLU A 109 6.93 18.28 -12.52
C GLU A 109 8.22 17.88 -13.24
N ASP A 110 8.19 17.90 -14.57
CA ASP A 110 9.28 17.46 -15.45
C ASP A 110 10.49 18.42 -15.34
N THR A 111 11.32 18.24 -14.33
CA THR A 111 12.49 19.10 -14.04
C THR A 111 13.83 18.43 -14.22
N GLY A 112 13.90 17.37 -15.05
CA GLY A 112 15.19 16.75 -15.43
C GLY A 112 15.21 15.23 -15.26
N CYS A 113 15.60 14.58 -16.32
CA CYS A 113 15.57 13.13 -16.49
C CYS A 113 16.53 12.37 -15.58
N VAL A 114 16.04 11.33 -14.91
CA VAL A 114 16.85 10.14 -14.62
C VAL A 114 17.18 9.52 -15.97
N LYS A 115 18.46 9.53 -16.38
CA LYS A 115 18.88 8.95 -17.67
C LYS A 115 18.60 7.46 -17.67
N LEU A 116 17.56 7.05 -18.37
CA LEU A 116 17.38 5.65 -18.73
C LEU A 116 18.60 5.23 -19.56
N SER A 117 19.27 4.15 -19.19
CA SER A 117 20.53 3.79 -19.86
C SER A 117 20.28 3.50 -21.34
N LYS A 118 20.99 4.18 -22.23
CA LYS A 118 20.99 3.98 -23.70
C LYS A 118 21.58 2.63 -24.15
N ALA A 119 21.99 1.77 -23.23
CA ALA A 119 22.63 0.51 -23.56
C ALA A 119 21.56 -0.52 -23.96
N LEU A 120 21.55 -0.83 -25.25
CA LEU A 120 20.89 -1.91 -26.00
C LEU A 120 19.90 -1.45 -27.08
N ALA A 121 20.29 -0.46 -27.86
CA ALA A 121 19.75 -0.27 -29.21
C ALA A 121 20.64 -1.01 -30.23
N ALA A 122 20.87 -2.32 -30.07
CA ALA A 122 21.39 -3.20 -31.11
C ALA A 122 20.94 -4.63 -30.79
N GLY A 123 20.07 -5.16 -31.62
CA GLY A 123 19.78 -6.58 -31.63
C GLY A 123 21.09 -7.36 -31.85
N GLY A 124 21.47 -8.14 -30.86
CA GLY A 124 22.63 -9.01 -30.91
C GLY A 124 22.37 -10.18 -29.99
N GLN A 125 22.43 -11.36 -30.54
CA GLN A 125 22.31 -12.67 -29.92
C GLN A 125 23.18 -12.78 -28.66
N ALA A 126 22.67 -13.53 -27.70
CA ALA A 126 23.40 -13.93 -26.51
C ALA A 126 24.72 -14.62 -26.90
N GLU A 127 25.84 -14.07 -26.50
CA GLU A 127 27.09 -14.79 -26.30
C GLU A 127 27.59 -14.59 -24.88
N SER A 128 27.95 -15.72 -24.31
CA SER A 128 28.44 -15.94 -22.96
C SER A 128 29.87 -15.45 -22.78
N ALA A 129 30.17 -15.14 -21.55
CA ALA A 129 31.45 -15.28 -20.86
C ALA A 129 32.40 -14.07 -20.76
N VAL A 130 32.63 -13.74 -19.47
CA VAL A 130 33.94 -13.64 -18.78
C VAL A 130 35.08 -12.87 -19.48
N ASP A 131 35.49 -11.74 -18.92
CA ASP A 131 36.83 -11.66 -18.29
C ASP A 131 37.03 -10.34 -17.52
N MET A 132 37.74 -10.47 -16.42
CA MET A 132 38.24 -9.40 -15.58
C MET A 132 39.52 -8.79 -16.22
N HIS A 133 39.79 -7.49 -16.09
CA HIS A 133 40.92 -6.91 -15.39
C HIS A 133 41.15 -5.41 -15.66
N ASN A 134 41.31 -4.68 -14.54
CA ASN A 134 42.22 -3.52 -14.29
C ASN A 134 42.22 -2.28 -15.20
N GLY A 135 41.93 -1.16 -14.57
CA GLY A 135 42.33 0.16 -15.00
C GLY A 135 42.02 1.22 -13.92
N ALA A 136 43.00 1.49 -13.05
CA ALA A 136 42.95 2.61 -12.10
C ALA A 136 42.98 3.95 -12.86
N GLY A 137 42.02 4.82 -12.59
CA GLY A 137 41.94 6.20 -13.08
C GLY A 137 41.14 7.07 -12.11
N GLN A 138 41.84 8.01 -11.56
CA GLN A 138 41.59 9.11 -10.66
C GLN A 138 40.11 9.56 -10.45
N ALA A 139 39.79 9.75 -9.16
CA ALA A 139 38.56 10.37 -8.66
C ALA A 139 38.50 11.85 -9.08
N GLU A 140 37.46 12.21 -9.81
CA GLU A 140 36.91 13.57 -9.86
C GLU A 140 35.45 13.50 -9.45
N ASP A 141 35.01 14.47 -8.67
CA ASP A 141 33.73 14.64 -8.00
C ASP A 141 32.53 14.09 -8.79
N ALA A 142 32.08 12.89 -8.43
CA ALA A 142 30.84 12.32 -8.92
C ALA A 142 29.70 12.84 -8.05
N ALA A 143 28.94 13.80 -8.59
CA ALA A 143 27.57 14.01 -8.17
C ALA A 143 26.87 12.65 -8.13
N LEU A 144 26.20 12.33 -7.02
CA LEU A 144 25.44 11.10 -6.80
C LEU A 144 24.59 10.77 -8.03
N GLU A 145 25.04 9.83 -8.84
CA GLU A 145 24.20 9.26 -9.89
C GLU A 145 23.08 8.49 -9.19
N THR A 146 21.88 9.05 -9.21
CA THR A 146 20.65 8.34 -8.87
C THR A 146 20.60 7.04 -9.65
N GLY A 147 20.32 5.92 -8.97
CA GLY A 147 20.47 4.56 -9.41
C GLY A 147 20.13 4.26 -10.88
N ARG A 148 20.95 3.44 -11.50
CA ARG A 148 20.77 3.07 -12.91
C ARG A 148 19.58 2.14 -13.07
N PHE A 149 18.56 2.59 -13.82
CA PHE A 149 17.37 1.79 -14.17
C PHE A 149 17.62 1.01 -15.48
N ASP A 150 17.21 -0.25 -15.49
CA ASP A 150 17.23 -1.10 -16.68
C ASP A 150 16.04 -2.08 -16.69
N ILE A 151 15.77 -2.68 -17.85
CA ILE A 151 14.78 -3.74 -18.03
C ILE A 151 15.48 -5.03 -18.42
N ASN A 152 15.46 -6.01 -17.55
CA ASN A 152 16.00 -7.34 -17.79
C ASN A 152 14.85 -8.33 -18.05
N GLY A 153 14.80 -8.90 -19.27
CA GLY A 153 13.74 -9.85 -19.65
C GLY A 153 12.31 -9.30 -19.46
N GLY A 154 12.11 -7.99 -19.66
CA GLY A 154 10.83 -7.32 -19.44
C GLY A 154 10.54 -6.91 -17.99
N ARG A 155 11.45 -7.15 -17.06
CA ARG A 155 11.30 -6.85 -15.64
C ARG A 155 12.24 -5.72 -15.21
N PRO A 156 11.78 -4.76 -14.39
CA PRO A 156 12.61 -3.64 -13.95
C PRO A 156 13.70 -4.10 -12.97
N VAL A 157 14.87 -3.51 -13.14
CA VAL A 157 16.02 -3.62 -12.23
C VAL A 157 16.59 -2.23 -12.02
N ILE A 158 16.71 -1.82 -10.78
CA ILE A 158 17.35 -0.55 -10.40
C ILE A 158 18.60 -0.88 -9.62
N GLN A 159 19.76 -0.45 -10.14
CA GLN A 159 21.04 -0.62 -9.46
C GLN A 159 21.10 0.31 -8.25
N LEU A 160 21.48 -0.25 -7.12
CA LEU A 160 21.72 0.44 -5.87
C LEU A 160 23.22 0.39 -5.55
N ASN A 161 23.69 1.17 -4.57
CA ASN A 161 25.10 1.14 -4.17
C ASN A 161 25.51 -0.23 -3.59
N ASP A 162 24.60 -0.86 -2.83
CA ASP A 162 24.84 -2.13 -2.13
C ASP A 162 23.92 -3.25 -2.66
N GLY A 163 23.71 -3.33 -3.99
CA GLY A 163 22.86 -4.34 -4.59
C GLY A 163 21.90 -3.80 -5.65
N CYS A 164 20.69 -4.31 -5.70
CA CYS A 164 19.65 -3.84 -6.63
C CYS A 164 18.24 -3.94 -6.01
N LEU A 165 17.37 -3.09 -6.48
CA LEU A 165 15.92 -3.28 -6.41
C LEU A 165 15.52 -4.00 -7.70
N GLU A 166 15.05 -5.20 -7.60
CA GLU A 166 14.65 -6.01 -8.76
C GLU A 166 13.18 -6.43 -8.66
N ALA A 167 12.59 -6.69 -9.81
CA ALA A 167 11.27 -7.31 -9.85
C ALA A 167 11.28 -8.66 -9.15
N ALA A 168 10.37 -8.88 -8.22
CA ALA A 168 10.14 -10.19 -7.61
C ALA A 168 9.46 -11.15 -8.62
N ASP A 169 9.34 -12.42 -8.27
CA ASP A 169 8.60 -13.41 -9.07
C ASP A 169 7.36 -13.89 -8.30
N PRO A 170 6.14 -13.64 -8.82
CA PRO A 170 5.80 -12.83 -10.01
C PRO A 170 6.02 -11.33 -9.77
N TYR A 171 6.34 -10.57 -10.83
CA TYR A 171 6.46 -9.12 -10.75
C TYR A 171 5.10 -8.42 -10.65
N THR A 172 4.19 -8.76 -11.55
CA THR A 172 2.80 -8.33 -11.43
C THR A 172 2.05 -9.33 -10.58
N ILE A 173 1.67 -8.94 -9.37
CA ILE A 173 1.04 -9.85 -8.43
C ILE A 173 -0.49 -9.66 -8.46
N LEU A 174 -1.21 -10.73 -8.82
CA LEU A 174 -2.67 -10.78 -8.87
C LEU A 174 -3.29 -11.63 -7.75
N PHE A 175 -2.48 -12.22 -6.91
CA PHE A 175 -2.91 -13.04 -5.78
C PHE A 175 -2.28 -12.53 -4.47
N ARG A 176 -2.76 -13.04 -3.36
CA ARG A 176 -2.12 -13.02 -2.05
C ARG A 176 -2.07 -14.44 -1.49
N ALA A 177 -1.23 -14.70 -0.52
CA ALA A 177 -1.29 -15.97 0.17
C ALA A 177 -2.67 -16.14 0.81
N PRO A 178 -3.33 -17.30 0.66
CA PRO A 178 -4.64 -17.51 1.24
C PRO A 178 -4.60 -17.45 2.77
N THR A 179 -5.60 -16.84 3.35
CA THR A 179 -5.88 -16.92 4.80
C THR A 179 -6.70 -18.17 5.11
N ASP A 180 -6.83 -18.52 6.39
CA ASP A 180 -7.70 -19.62 6.80
C ASP A 180 -9.17 -19.41 6.39
N ASN A 181 -9.61 -18.15 6.26
CA ASN A 181 -10.95 -17.81 5.76
C ASN A 181 -11.10 -18.13 4.27
N ASP A 182 -10.06 -17.96 3.50
CA ASP A 182 -10.07 -18.19 2.06
C ASP A 182 -10.22 -19.67 1.72
N PHE A 183 -9.64 -20.58 2.52
CA PHE A 183 -9.73 -22.02 2.30
C PHE A 183 -11.14 -22.59 2.53
N ASN A 184 -11.92 -21.96 3.39
CA ASN A 184 -13.19 -22.56 3.82
C ASN A 184 -14.40 -22.11 3.00
N PHE A 185 -14.45 -20.89 2.44
CA PHE A 185 -15.74 -20.33 1.97
C PHE A 185 -15.70 -19.45 0.72
N THR A 186 -14.60 -18.83 0.34
CA THR A 186 -14.71 -17.69 -0.58
C THR A 186 -13.83 -17.77 -1.81
N LEU A 187 -12.70 -18.37 -1.74
CA LEU A 187 -11.64 -18.18 -2.72
C LEU A 187 -11.35 -19.40 -3.58
N HIS A 188 -12.06 -20.49 -3.38
CA HIS A 188 -11.93 -21.65 -4.26
C HIS A 188 -12.00 -21.32 -5.76
N ASN A 189 -12.57 -20.17 -6.11
CA ASN A 189 -12.82 -19.84 -7.50
C ASN A 189 -11.86 -18.79 -8.11
N CYS A 190 -11.23 -17.90 -7.31
CA CYS A 190 -10.36 -16.89 -7.91
C CYS A 190 -8.90 -17.00 -7.51
N MET A 191 -8.57 -17.33 -6.27
CA MET A 191 -7.17 -17.41 -5.82
C MET A 191 -6.41 -18.56 -6.47
N GLU A 192 -7.01 -19.76 -6.52
CA GLU A 192 -6.38 -20.93 -7.14
C GLU A 192 -5.96 -20.69 -8.59
N ASP A 193 -6.72 -19.86 -9.29
CA ASP A 193 -6.44 -19.54 -10.69
C ASP A 193 -5.16 -18.71 -10.86
N PHE A 194 -4.72 -17.99 -9.82
CA PHE A 194 -3.55 -17.12 -9.86
C PHE A 194 -2.32 -17.67 -9.14
N LEU A 195 -2.46 -18.74 -8.32
CA LEU A 195 -1.30 -19.31 -7.62
C LEU A 195 -0.23 -19.84 -8.59
N GLU A 196 -0.63 -20.26 -9.78
CA GLU A 196 0.25 -20.72 -10.87
C GLU A 196 0.43 -19.65 -11.96
N GLN A 197 0.32 -18.38 -11.61
CA GLN A 197 0.48 -17.25 -12.53
C GLN A 197 1.78 -17.36 -13.33
N LYS A 198 1.68 -17.13 -14.64
CA LYS A 198 2.81 -17.05 -15.59
C LYS A 198 2.78 -15.72 -16.30
N GLU A 199 3.95 -15.16 -16.55
CA GLU A 199 4.13 -13.90 -17.26
C GLU A 199 4.86 -14.14 -18.58
N GLU A 200 4.29 -13.60 -19.68
CA GLU A 200 4.87 -13.64 -21.00
C GLU A 200 5.04 -12.20 -21.50
N VAL A 201 6.28 -11.77 -21.72
CA VAL A 201 6.56 -10.45 -22.29
C VAL A 201 6.23 -10.45 -23.77
N LEU A 202 5.28 -9.60 -24.19
CA LEU A 202 4.83 -9.47 -25.56
C LEU A 202 5.60 -8.40 -26.32
N ALA A 203 5.93 -7.27 -25.67
CA ALA A 203 6.64 -6.16 -26.29
C ALA A 203 7.42 -5.35 -25.26
N ILE A 204 8.53 -4.76 -25.69
CA ILE A 204 9.30 -3.76 -24.96
C ILE A 204 9.55 -2.61 -25.94
N GLU A 205 8.95 -1.46 -25.67
CA GLU A 205 9.11 -0.23 -26.43
C GLU A 205 9.98 0.73 -25.65
N ARG A 206 10.94 1.39 -26.31
CA ARG A 206 11.87 2.33 -25.68
C ARG A 206 11.83 3.67 -26.42
N GLU A 207 11.50 4.70 -25.70
CA GLU A 207 11.61 6.10 -26.07
C GLU A 207 12.72 6.76 -25.25
N GLU A 208 13.01 8.05 -25.47
CA GLU A 208 14.15 8.71 -24.81
C GLU A 208 14.05 8.66 -23.28
N ASP A 209 12.88 8.95 -22.72
CA ASP A 209 12.62 9.05 -21.28
C ASP A 209 11.60 8.05 -20.75
N ARG A 210 11.19 7.10 -21.63
CA ARG A 210 10.12 6.15 -21.34
C ARG A 210 10.45 4.76 -21.82
N ILE A 211 10.13 3.77 -21.01
CA ILE A 211 10.13 2.35 -21.40
C ILE A 211 8.74 1.80 -21.13
N THR A 212 8.11 1.23 -22.14
CA THR A 212 6.82 0.55 -22.00
C THR A 212 7.00 -0.95 -22.19
N VAL A 213 6.54 -1.74 -21.24
CA VAL A 213 6.57 -3.20 -21.28
C VAL A 213 5.13 -3.70 -21.31
N THR A 214 4.80 -4.47 -22.33
CA THR A 214 3.51 -5.17 -22.43
C THR A 214 3.70 -6.63 -22.09
N THR A 215 3.02 -7.09 -21.05
CA THR A 215 3.09 -8.47 -20.53
C THR A 215 1.71 -9.11 -20.55
N ARG A 216 1.62 -10.32 -21.09
CA ARG A 216 0.45 -11.18 -20.88
C ARG A 216 0.62 -11.97 -19.61
N ILE A 217 -0.40 -11.94 -18.73
CA ILE A 217 -0.43 -12.68 -17.49
C ILE A 217 -1.47 -13.78 -17.63
N LEU A 218 -1.01 -15.01 -17.47
CA LEU A 218 -1.84 -16.21 -17.56
C LEU A 218 -2.06 -16.79 -16.17
N GLY A 219 -3.30 -16.82 -15.74
CA GLY A 219 -3.78 -17.67 -14.67
C GLY A 219 -4.28 -19.01 -15.22
N ARG A 220 -4.90 -19.82 -14.39
CA ARG A 220 -5.42 -21.13 -14.77
C ARG A 220 -6.58 -21.04 -15.78
N LYS A 221 -7.46 -20.06 -15.61
CA LYS A 221 -8.66 -19.84 -16.44
C LYS A 221 -8.76 -18.41 -16.99
N GLN A 222 -7.97 -17.49 -16.48
CA GLN A 222 -7.99 -16.08 -16.80
C GLN A 222 -6.74 -15.68 -17.56
N SER A 223 -6.85 -14.61 -18.34
CA SER A 223 -5.70 -13.93 -18.93
C SER A 223 -5.90 -12.41 -18.89
N PHE A 224 -4.78 -11.72 -18.70
CA PHE A 224 -4.73 -10.27 -18.62
C PHE A 224 -3.59 -9.75 -19.50
N ILE A 225 -3.76 -8.53 -20.00
CA ILE A 225 -2.67 -7.71 -20.50
C ILE A 225 -2.32 -6.67 -19.44
N CYS A 226 -1.06 -6.63 -19.05
CA CYS A 226 -0.50 -5.60 -18.20
C CYS A 226 0.44 -4.73 -19.05
N ILE A 227 0.21 -3.42 -19.04
CA ILE A 227 1.06 -2.43 -19.70
C ILE A 227 1.74 -1.62 -18.59
N ASP A 228 3.04 -1.77 -18.47
CA ASP A 228 3.89 -1.06 -17.52
C ASP A 228 4.66 0.03 -18.25
N CYS A 229 4.46 1.28 -17.85
CA CYS A 229 5.19 2.43 -18.33
C CYS A 229 6.11 2.94 -17.23
N TYR A 230 7.40 3.05 -17.55
CA TYR A 230 8.44 3.58 -16.67
C TYR A 230 8.93 4.89 -17.27
N GLU A 231 8.76 5.99 -16.54
CA GLU A 231 9.18 7.33 -16.97
C GLU A 231 10.23 7.87 -16.00
N GLY A 232 11.38 8.26 -16.55
CA GLY A 232 12.43 8.92 -15.78
C GLY A 232 12.02 10.36 -15.44
N SER A 233 12.27 10.79 -14.21
CA SER A 233 12.04 12.16 -13.74
C SER A 233 13.22 12.64 -12.88
N ALA A 234 13.28 13.96 -12.60
CA ALA A 234 14.27 14.51 -11.68
C ALA A 234 14.21 13.91 -10.26
N GLN A 235 13.05 13.41 -9.87
CA GLN A 235 12.82 12.88 -8.53
C GLN A 235 12.98 11.36 -8.46
N GLY A 236 13.02 10.65 -9.59
CA GLY A 236 13.07 9.21 -9.63
C GLY A 236 12.36 8.62 -10.84
N ILE A 237 11.79 7.43 -10.68
CA ILE A 237 11.13 6.69 -11.74
C ILE A 237 9.63 6.63 -11.46
N VAL A 238 8.83 7.21 -12.33
CA VAL A 238 7.37 7.08 -12.30
C VAL A 238 6.99 5.76 -12.94
N VAL A 239 6.25 4.93 -12.22
CA VAL A 239 5.69 3.66 -12.68
C VAL A 239 4.19 3.82 -12.85
N THR A 240 3.70 3.56 -14.06
CA THR A 240 2.26 3.49 -14.35
C THR A 240 1.94 2.11 -14.90
N SER A 241 1.14 1.35 -14.20
CA SER A 241 0.71 0.00 -14.59
C SER A 241 -0.78 -0.02 -14.89
N ARG A 242 -1.15 -0.56 -16.05
CA ARG A 242 -2.55 -0.73 -16.48
C ARG A 242 -2.83 -2.21 -16.69
N LEU A 243 -3.83 -2.74 -16.01
CA LEU A 243 -4.27 -4.12 -16.13
C LEU A 243 -5.61 -4.17 -16.85
N HIS A 244 -5.65 -4.94 -17.93
CA HIS A 244 -6.85 -5.22 -18.72
C HIS A 244 -7.13 -6.72 -18.75
N CYS A 245 -8.36 -7.12 -18.49
CA CYS A 245 -8.78 -8.52 -18.56
C CYS A 245 -9.11 -8.92 -20.01
N GLU A 246 -8.32 -9.81 -20.61
CA GLU A 246 -8.64 -10.39 -21.93
C GLU A 246 -9.70 -11.49 -21.80
N LYS A 247 -9.59 -12.30 -20.75
CA LYS A 247 -10.48 -13.44 -20.51
C LYS A 247 -10.59 -13.71 -19.02
N GLY A 248 -11.80 -13.80 -18.53
CA GLY A 248 -12.10 -14.13 -17.13
C GLY A 248 -13.33 -13.38 -16.65
N HIS A 249 -13.77 -13.74 -15.46
CA HIS A 249 -14.86 -13.08 -14.74
C HIS A 249 -14.73 -13.36 -13.26
N GLY A 250 -15.27 -12.45 -12.44
CA GLY A 250 -15.23 -12.52 -10.98
C GLY A 250 -14.33 -11.43 -10.38
N ASP A 251 -13.82 -11.68 -9.20
CA ASP A 251 -13.07 -10.68 -8.44
C ASP A 251 -11.57 -10.98 -8.44
N LEU A 252 -10.76 -9.92 -8.54
CA LEU A 252 -9.32 -9.97 -8.37
C LEU A 252 -8.97 -9.91 -6.88
N PRO A 253 -8.16 -10.85 -6.37
CA PRO A 253 -7.66 -10.80 -5.00
C PRO A 253 -6.76 -9.59 -4.74
N ARG A 254 -5.93 -9.21 -5.72
CA ARG A 254 -4.94 -8.13 -5.66
C ARG A 254 -4.60 -7.66 -7.07
N PHE A 255 -4.17 -6.41 -7.19
CA PHE A 255 -3.39 -5.93 -8.32
C PHE A 255 -2.25 -5.06 -7.82
N GLY A 256 -1.03 -5.52 -8.01
CA GLY A 256 0.16 -4.82 -7.52
C GLY A 256 1.44 -5.18 -8.26
N LYS A 257 2.53 -4.54 -7.83
CA LYS A 257 3.91 -4.79 -8.27
C LYS A 257 4.74 -5.23 -7.09
N ALA A 258 5.45 -6.33 -7.26
CA ALA A 258 6.30 -6.90 -6.23
C ALA A 258 7.78 -6.71 -6.56
N PHE A 259 8.54 -6.19 -5.61
CA PHE A 259 9.97 -5.93 -5.70
C PHE A 259 10.72 -6.73 -4.64
N ARG A 260 11.98 -7.00 -4.91
CA ARG A 260 12.89 -7.63 -3.98
C ARG A 260 14.10 -6.74 -3.76
N LEU A 261 14.46 -6.58 -2.50
CA LEU A 261 15.70 -5.99 -2.00
C LEU A 261 16.53 -7.04 -1.24
N ASP A 262 17.80 -6.77 -1.06
CA ASP A 262 18.62 -7.57 -0.14
C ASP A 262 18.04 -7.54 1.28
N LYS A 263 18.20 -8.61 2.02
CA LYS A 263 17.73 -8.74 3.40
C LYS A 263 18.30 -7.73 4.40
N SER A 264 19.37 -7.00 4.04
CA SER A 264 19.91 -5.91 4.84
C SER A 264 18.98 -4.68 4.90
N TYR A 265 18.05 -4.53 3.95
CA TYR A 265 17.03 -3.49 3.96
C TYR A 265 15.94 -3.83 4.98
N GLY A 266 16.26 -3.62 6.26
CA GLY A 266 15.44 -4.07 7.39
C GLY A 266 14.58 -3.01 8.06
N GLU A 267 14.82 -1.71 7.80
CA GLU A 267 14.11 -0.60 8.43
C GLU A 267 13.04 -0.05 7.50
N VAL A 268 11.84 0.19 8.04
CA VAL A 268 10.68 0.65 7.30
C VAL A 268 10.12 1.92 7.95
N VAL A 269 9.82 2.92 7.14
CA VAL A 269 9.01 4.09 7.54
C VAL A 269 7.92 4.29 6.50
N TYR A 270 6.68 4.47 6.93
CA TYR A 270 5.58 4.71 5.99
C TYR A 270 4.52 5.65 6.58
N LEU A 271 3.80 6.35 5.71
CA LEU A 271 2.59 7.10 6.03
C LEU A 271 1.38 6.34 5.48
N GLY A 272 0.62 5.72 6.36
CA GLY A 272 -0.53 4.88 6.03
C GLY A 272 -1.25 4.41 7.28
N ARG A 273 -2.12 3.41 7.15
CA ARG A 273 -2.81 2.82 8.31
C ARG A 273 -1.79 2.21 9.29
N ASN A 274 -1.84 2.61 10.54
CA ASN A 274 -0.84 2.31 11.58
C ASN A 274 -0.85 0.88 12.13
N GLY A 275 -1.58 -0.02 11.50
CA GLY A 275 -1.66 -1.43 11.85
C GLY A 275 -2.08 -2.27 10.64
N GLU A 276 -2.08 -3.59 10.81
CA GLU A 276 -2.59 -4.49 9.81
C GLU A 276 -4.00 -4.08 9.40
N SER A 277 -4.22 -3.90 8.13
CA SER A 277 -5.47 -3.41 7.58
C SER A 277 -5.74 -3.98 6.19
N TYR A 278 -7.00 -4.28 5.95
CA TYR A 278 -7.54 -4.73 4.67
C TYR A 278 -8.80 -3.93 4.37
N ALA A 279 -9.26 -3.94 3.14
CA ALA A 279 -10.37 -3.10 2.68
C ALA A 279 -11.61 -3.14 3.61
N ASP A 280 -11.91 -4.30 4.19
CA ASP A 280 -13.08 -4.55 5.04
C ASP A 280 -12.84 -4.35 6.56
N MET A 281 -11.63 -3.98 6.97
CA MET A 281 -11.30 -3.77 8.39
C MET A 281 -10.40 -2.54 8.66
N LYS A 282 -10.07 -1.76 7.65
CA LYS A 282 -9.11 -0.64 7.78
C LYS A 282 -9.58 0.48 8.71
N GLU A 283 -10.88 0.65 8.89
CA GLU A 283 -11.46 1.73 9.69
C GLU A 283 -11.14 1.64 11.19
N GLN A 284 -10.62 0.52 11.66
CA GLN A 284 -10.18 0.36 13.05
C GLN A 284 -8.78 0.92 13.33
N THR A 285 -8.07 1.33 12.30
CA THR A 285 -6.70 1.90 12.34
C THR A 285 -6.72 3.36 11.89
N GLN A 286 -5.67 4.12 12.20
CA GLN A 286 -5.51 5.52 11.81
C GLN A 286 -4.38 5.65 10.80
N ILE A 287 -4.44 6.71 9.98
CA ILE A 287 -3.36 7.08 9.07
C ILE A 287 -2.37 7.90 9.88
N GLU A 288 -1.18 7.35 10.05
CA GLU A 288 -0.07 7.94 10.82
C GLU A 288 1.26 7.60 10.15
N GLU A 289 2.29 8.36 10.46
CA GLU A 289 3.66 7.96 10.12
C GLU A 289 4.12 6.91 11.11
N VAL A 290 4.58 5.77 10.60
CA VAL A 290 5.00 4.61 11.38
C VAL A 290 6.42 4.24 11.01
N SER A 291 7.26 4.01 12.03
CA SER A 291 8.61 3.44 11.89
C SER A 291 8.66 2.07 12.55
N CYS A 292 9.11 1.05 11.82
CA CYS A 292 9.20 -0.32 12.31
C CYS A 292 10.27 -1.11 11.53
N LYS A 293 10.45 -2.38 11.86
CA LYS A 293 11.28 -3.30 11.10
C LYS A 293 10.44 -4.13 10.14
N VAL A 294 11.06 -4.64 9.08
CA VAL A 294 10.43 -5.60 8.16
C VAL A 294 9.81 -6.79 8.90
N LEU A 295 10.49 -7.29 9.93
CA LEU A 295 10.02 -8.43 10.73
C LEU A 295 8.78 -8.10 11.58
N ASP A 296 8.52 -6.82 11.86
CA ASP A 296 7.37 -6.36 12.64
C ASP A 296 6.15 -6.05 11.74
N MET A 297 6.32 -6.15 10.42
CA MET A 297 5.23 -5.86 9.47
C MET A 297 4.20 -6.98 9.39
N THR A 298 4.58 -8.23 9.67
CA THR A 298 3.71 -9.42 9.58
C THR A 298 3.26 -9.90 10.94
N GLU A 299 2.06 -10.49 10.99
CA GLU A 299 1.53 -11.09 12.21
C GLU A 299 2.08 -12.51 12.41
N PRO A 300 2.40 -12.91 13.65
CA PRO A 300 2.98 -14.21 13.95
C PRO A 300 1.91 -15.33 13.95
N ASN A 301 1.33 -15.63 12.82
CA ASN A 301 0.34 -16.70 12.68
C ASN A 301 0.95 -18.08 12.93
N ILE A 302 0.21 -18.99 13.60
CA ILE A 302 0.66 -20.37 13.82
C ILE A 302 0.89 -21.09 12.48
N ARG A 303 -0.04 -20.93 11.56
CA ARG A 303 0.11 -21.32 10.16
C ARG A 303 0.40 -20.07 9.34
N PRO A 304 1.55 -19.99 8.66
CA PRO A 304 1.87 -18.87 7.78
C PRO A 304 0.78 -18.65 6.74
N GLN A 305 0.31 -17.42 6.64
CA GLN A 305 -0.75 -16.99 5.74
C GLN A 305 -0.60 -15.50 5.44
N GLU A 306 -1.42 -14.96 4.54
CA GLU A 306 -1.41 -13.52 4.27
C GLU A 306 -1.56 -12.73 5.57
N SER A 307 -0.66 -11.81 5.76
CA SER A 307 -0.70 -10.83 6.86
C SER A 307 0.12 -9.60 6.52
N GLY A 308 -0.02 -8.56 7.33
CA GLY A 308 0.85 -7.40 7.28
C GLY A 308 0.51 -6.37 6.21
N ASN A 309 -0.64 -6.47 5.54
CA ASN A 309 -1.07 -5.40 4.63
C ASN A 309 -1.34 -4.10 5.37
N ARG A 310 -0.99 -2.96 4.75
CA ARG A 310 -1.28 -1.61 5.21
C ARG A 310 -2.06 -0.87 4.14
N CYS A 311 -3.29 -0.50 4.45
CA CYS A 311 -4.13 0.28 3.55
C CYS A 311 -3.78 1.77 3.56
N ASP A 312 -4.23 2.47 2.55
CA ASP A 312 -4.21 3.93 2.45
C ASP A 312 -2.79 4.52 2.63
N CYS A 313 -1.74 3.86 2.09
CA CYS A 313 -0.37 4.35 2.16
C CYS A 313 -0.13 5.47 1.14
N ARG A 314 0.42 6.60 1.62
CA ARG A 314 0.82 7.73 0.78
C ARG A 314 2.24 7.57 0.28
N TRP A 315 3.10 7.05 1.15
CA TRP A 315 4.46 6.68 0.80
C TRP A 315 5.00 5.62 1.77
N ALA A 316 6.04 4.93 1.36
CA ALA A 316 6.77 3.98 2.18
C ALA A 316 8.25 3.98 1.78
N SER A 317 9.12 3.94 2.77
CA SER A 317 10.57 3.86 2.60
C SER A 317 11.12 2.59 3.25
N VAL A 318 12.07 1.97 2.56
CA VAL A 318 12.80 0.79 3.07
C VAL A 318 14.30 1.09 3.03
N SER A 319 15.00 0.90 4.15
CA SER A 319 16.39 1.31 4.32
C SER A 319 17.26 0.21 4.92
N ASN A 320 18.56 0.23 4.54
CA ASN A 320 19.62 -0.56 5.19
C ASN A 320 20.57 0.32 6.04
N GLY A 321 20.18 1.58 6.31
CA GLY A 321 20.97 2.56 7.05
C GLY A 321 22.02 3.30 6.22
N ARG A 322 22.26 2.89 4.97
CA ARG A 322 23.18 3.55 4.02
C ARG A 322 22.44 4.11 2.82
N GLN A 323 21.44 3.39 2.36
CA GLN A 323 20.61 3.75 1.23
C GLN A 323 19.14 3.48 1.55
N THR A 324 18.28 4.29 0.99
CA THR A 324 16.83 4.22 1.19
C THR A 324 16.13 4.18 -0.16
N VAL A 325 15.18 3.27 -0.31
CA VAL A 325 14.26 3.21 -1.45
C VAL A 325 12.89 3.67 -0.97
N THR A 326 12.33 4.68 -1.61
CA THR A 326 11.02 5.26 -1.28
C THR A 326 10.03 5.04 -2.42
N PHE A 327 8.84 4.60 -2.08
CA PHE A 327 7.69 4.46 -2.97
C PHE A 327 6.66 5.50 -2.57
N THR A 328 6.24 6.37 -3.50
CA THR A 328 5.28 7.46 -3.25
C THR A 328 4.08 7.32 -4.15
N ALA A 329 2.88 7.36 -3.57
CA ALA A 329 1.62 7.36 -4.31
C ALA A 329 1.47 8.63 -5.15
N LEU A 330 0.94 8.53 -6.37
CA LEU A 330 0.78 9.69 -7.26
C LEU A 330 -0.68 10.06 -7.54
N ASP A 331 -1.57 9.08 -7.74
CA ASP A 331 -2.97 9.34 -8.07
C ASP A 331 -3.91 9.08 -6.88
N ARG A 332 -3.60 8.04 -6.13
CA ARG A 332 -4.35 7.59 -4.96
C ARG A 332 -3.44 6.82 -4.02
N PRO A 333 -3.76 6.73 -2.72
CA PRO A 333 -3.03 5.86 -1.82
C PRO A 333 -2.98 4.43 -2.36
N PHE A 334 -1.89 3.74 -2.05
CA PHE A 334 -1.71 2.33 -2.39
C PHE A 334 -1.84 1.44 -1.15
N GLU A 335 -1.97 0.15 -1.39
CA GLU A 335 -1.84 -0.89 -0.37
C GLU A 335 -0.39 -1.36 -0.33
N LEU A 336 0.17 -1.46 0.87
CA LEU A 336 1.56 -1.80 1.11
C LEU A 336 1.68 -3.17 1.78
N GLY A 337 2.49 -4.05 1.19
CA GLY A 337 2.96 -5.27 1.83
C GLY A 337 4.48 -5.24 1.90
N ILE A 338 5.08 -5.48 3.07
CA ILE A 338 6.53 -5.69 3.21
C ILE A 338 6.74 -6.94 4.04
N LYS A 339 7.48 -7.92 3.47
CA LYS A 339 7.68 -9.24 4.07
C LYS A 339 9.14 -9.68 3.95
N PRO A 340 9.65 -10.51 4.86
CA PRO A 340 11.00 -11.06 4.77
C PRO A 340 11.13 -12.24 3.79
N TYR A 341 10.06 -12.60 3.11
CA TYR A 341 9.92 -13.65 2.11
C TYR A 341 8.85 -13.28 1.08
N SER A 342 8.88 -13.93 -0.08
CA SER A 342 7.87 -13.72 -1.14
C SER A 342 6.52 -14.37 -0.80
N ASP A 343 5.45 -13.88 -1.42
CA ASP A 343 4.11 -14.51 -1.32
C ASP A 343 4.11 -15.94 -1.88
N ARG A 344 5.00 -16.28 -2.85
CA ARG A 344 5.16 -17.66 -3.35
C ARG A 344 5.80 -18.58 -2.32
N GLU A 345 6.84 -18.13 -1.62
CA GLU A 345 7.44 -18.89 -0.53
C GLU A 345 6.43 -19.11 0.58
N LEU A 346 5.66 -18.08 0.94
CA LEU A 346 4.60 -18.19 1.95
C LEU A 346 3.56 -19.26 1.64
N LEU A 347 3.22 -19.47 0.35
CA LEU A 347 2.31 -20.55 -0.06
C LEU A 347 2.80 -21.97 0.29
N THR A 348 4.11 -22.15 0.41
CA THR A 348 4.73 -23.47 0.70
C THR A 348 4.94 -23.73 2.18
N MET A 349 4.89 -22.69 3.02
CA MET A 349 5.10 -22.77 4.46
C MET A 349 3.90 -23.41 5.15
N LYS A 350 4.15 -24.38 6.03
CA LYS A 350 3.12 -25.08 6.79
C LYS A 350 3.14 -24.72 8.27
N HIS A 351 4.29 -24.38 8.78
CA HIS A 351 4.54 -24.05 10.17
C HIS A 351 5.34 -22.76 10.27
N ARG A 352 5.20 -22.06 11.37
CA ARG A 352 5.93 -20.81 11.63
C ARG A 352 7.46 -21.00 11.56
N GLU A 353 7.94 -22.17 11.92
CA GLU A 353 9.36 -22.53 11.86
C GLU A 353 9.90 -22.62 10.43
N ASP A 354 9.03 -22.66 9.42
CA ASP A 354 9.42 -22.63 8.01
C ASP A 354 9.76 -21.23 7.51
N GLU A 355 9.37 -20.18 8.29
CA GLU A 355 9.64 -18.79 7.93
C GLU A 355 11.15 -18.49 7.97
N THR A 356 11.69 -18.15 6.82
CA THR A 356 13.10 -17.79 6.64
C THR A 356 13.23 -16.46 5.93
N VAL A 357 14.19 -15.64 6.35
CA VAL A 357 14.47 -14.36 5.70
C VAL A 357 15.25 -14.61 4.42
N THR A 358 14.61 -14.51 3.27
CA THR A 358 15.22 -14.71 1.94
C THR A 358 15.51 -13.38 1.23
N GLY A 359 14.93 -12.28 1.69
CA GLY A 359 15.10 -10.94 1.16
C GLY A 359 14.19 -9.95 1.88
N THR A 360 14.05 -8.77 1.35
CA THR A 360 12.99 -7.82 1.70
C THR A 360 12.09 -7.63 0.49
N TYR A 361 10.88 -8.16 0.59
CA TYR A 361 9.90 -8.13 -0.50
C TYR A 361 8.90 -7.02 -0.25
N VAL A 362 8.85 -6.07 -1.18
CA VAL A 362 7.96 -4.90 -1.13
C VAL A 362 6.90 -5.05 -2.20
N THR A 363 5.64 -5.04 -1.80
CA THR A 363 4.50 -5.07 -2.72
C THR A 363 3.73 -3.77 -2.63
N ILE A 364 3.61 -3.07 -3.76
CA ILE A 364 2.82 -1.86 -3.94
C ILE A 364 1.59 -2.24 -4.76
N SER A 365 0.40 -2.12 -4.19
CA SER A 365 -0.83 -2.58 -4.83
C SER A 365 -1.85 -1.45 -4.98
N ALA A 366 -2.57 -1.45 -6.10
CA ALA A 366 -3.72 -0.55 -6.31
C ALA A 366 -4.86 -0.90 -5.35
N PHE A 367 -4.97 -2.18 -5.01
CA PHE A 367 -5.95 -2.72 -4.07
C PHE A 367 -5.58 -4.15 -3.65
N GLN A 368 -6.14 -4.55 -2.52
CA GLN A 368 -6.23 -5.93 -2.07
C GLN A 368 -7.65 -6.19 -1.55
N MET A 369 -8.26 -7.30 -1.97
CA MET A 369 -9.61 -7.68 -1.56
C MET A 369 -9.69 -7.90 -0.05
N GLY A 370 -10.82 -7.56 0.56
CA GLY A 370 -11.08 -7.80 1.98
C GLY A 370 -10.97 -9.27 2.38
N ILE A 371 -10.67 -9.53 3.64
CA ILE A 371 -10.41 -10.87 4.18
C ILE A 371 -11.33 -11.27 5.34
N GLY A 372 -12.10 -10.30 5.92
CA GLY A 372 -12.82 -10.49 7.17
C GLY A 372 -14.30 -10.78 7.05
N THR A 373 -14.99 -10.25 6.03
CA THR A 373 -16.45 -10.32 5.90
C THR A 373 -16.99 -11.68 5.46
N GLY A 374 -16.13 -12.54 4.87
CA GLY A 374 -16.51 -13.88 4.41
C GLY A 374 -16.38 -15.01 5.43
N ILE A 375 -16.07 -14.70 6.69
CA ILE A 375 -15.86 -15.69 7.74
C ILE A 375 -17.17 -16.44 8.07
N CYS A 376 -17.11 -17.76 8.07
CA CYS A 376 -18.19 -18.64 8.52
C CYS A 376 -19.54 -18.43 7.83
N GLY A 377 -19.55 -17.91 6.59
CA GLY A 377 -20.83 -17.66 5.92
C GLY A 377 -20.73 -16.93 4.60
N PRO A 378 -21.31 -15.71 4.48
CA PRO A 378 -21.38 -15.02 3.21
C PRO A 378 -19.97 -14.64 2.68
N LYS A 379 -19.88 -14.52 1.37
CA LYS A 379 -18.68 -14.02 0.69
C LYS A 379 -18.31 -12.63 1.19
N THR A 380 -17.06 -12.23 0.97
CA THR A 380 -16.60 -10.84 1.16
C THR A 380 -17.63 -9.88 0.55
N ALA A 381 -18.03 -8.86 1.29
CA ALA A 381 -19.03 -7.91 0.84
C ALA A 381 -18.58 -7.23 -0.47
N LYS A 382 -19.51 -7.00 -1.40
CA LYS A 382 -19.21 -6.53 -2.76
C LYS A 382 -18.42 -5.22 -2.81
N GLU A 383 -18.59 -4.37 -1.83
CA GLU A 383 -17.87 -3.11 -1.68
C GLU A 383 -16.36 -3.29 -1.44
N TYR A 384 -15.94 -4.47 -1.00
CA TYR A 384 -14.54 -4.85 -0.75
C TYR A 384 -13.99 -5.84 -1.78
N CYS A 385 -14.71 -6.01 -2.91
CA CYS A 385 -14.35 -6.84 -4.04
C CYS A 385 -14.00 -6.00 -5.27
N TYR A 386 -13.10 -6.49 -6.10
CA TYR A 386 -12.59 -5.77 -7.26
C TYR A 386 -12.82 -6.60 -8.54
N PRO A 387 -13.88 -6.28 -9.32
CA PRO A 387 -14.20 -7.02 -10.54
C PRO A 387 -13.05 -6.99 -11.55
N MET A 388 -12.66 -8.17 -12.06
CA MET A 388 -11.56 -8.28 -13.02
C MET A 388 -11.93 -7.75 -14.43
N GLU A 389 -13.21 -7.62 -14.73
CA GLU A 389 -13.71 -7.09 -16.02
C GLU A 389 -13.52 -5.57 -16.18
N ARG A 390 -13.12 -4.89 -15.12
CA ARG A 390 -12.75 -3.46 -15.15
C ARG A 390 -11.27 -3.31 -15.38
N ASP A 391 -10.89 -2.27 -16.10
CA ASP A 391 -9.49 -1.85 -16.17
C ASP A 391 -9.05 -1.30 -14.81
N HIS A 392 -7.85 -1.70 -14.39
CA HIS A 392 -7.26 -1.26 -13.15
C HIS A 392 -5.95 -0.50 -13.42
N VAL A 393 -5.69 0.54 -12.64
CA VAL A 393 -4.50 1.38 -12.79
C VAL A 393 -3.82 1.49 -11.43
N LEU A 394 -2.48 1.36 -11.44
CA LEU A 394 -1.59 1.64 -10.33
C LEU A 394 -0.54 2.63 -10.78
N LYS A 395 -0.31 3.71 -10.01
CA LYS A 395 0.70 4.71 -10.33
C LYS A 395 1.44 5.15 -9.07
N PHE A 396 2.77 5.10 -9.12
CA PHE A 396 3.64 5.48 -8.02
C PHE A 396 5.01 5.93 -8.51
N LEU A 397 5.74 6.62 -7.66
CA LEU A 397 7.12 7.06 -7.87
C LEU A 397 8.06 6.19 -7.05
N ILE A 398 9.19 5.79 -7.64
CA ILE A 398 10.33 5.15 -6.95
C ILE A 398 11.45 6.17 -6.87
N GLN A 399 11.95 6.40 -5.66
CA GLN A 399 13.08 7.30 -5.38
C GLN A 399 14.17 6.52 -4.63
N ILE A 400 15.42 6.92 -4.84
CA ILE A 400 16.60 6.32 -4.20
C ILE A 400 17.40 7.45 -3.56
N HIS A 401 17.72 7.26 -2.28
CA HIS A 401 18.44 8.24 -1.47
C HIS A 401 19.66 7.64 -0.81
#